data_1796b37598f492ac77a1bb1ae33f0b7a
#
_entry.id   1796b37598f492ac77a1bb1ae33f0b7a
#
_cell.length_a   1.000
_cell.length_b   1.000
_cell.length_c   1.000
_cell.angle_alpha   90.00
_cell.angle_beta   90.00
_cell.angle_gamma   90.00
#
_symmetry.space_group_name_H-M   'P 1'
#
loop_
_entity.id
_entity.type
_entity.pdbx_description
1 polymer ?
#
loop_
_entity_poly.entity_id
_entity_poly.type
_entity_poly.pdbx_seq_one_letter_code
_entity_poly.pdbx_strand_id
1 'polypeptide(L)'
;MTIDVATGIARILKQEGVDWVSTFPVCRVNNALGKEGVPMLMMRDDRYAVAVADAFSRITAGNRIGVCTFQGGVNAAGMQYAYAGMAQAFEDGSPVLCITDGVPIGSSGNSQFDVASSM
;
A
#
# COMPACT_ATOMS: atom_id res chain seq x y z
N MET A 1 -15.53 0.70 -22.11
CA MET A 1 -14.06 0.75 -22.02
C MET A 1 -13.65 0.04 -20.75
N THR A 2 -12.95 -1.07 -20.84
CA THR A 2 -12.52 -1.86 -19.67
C THR A 2 -11.21 -1.26 -19.17
N ILE A 3 -11.13 -0.95 -17.88
CA ILE A 3 -9.91 -0.53 -17.21
C ILE A 3 -9.39 -1.69 -16.34
N ASP A 4 -8.10 -1.80 -16.15
CA ASP A 4 -7.53 -2.74 -15.20
C ASP A 4 -7.76 -2.30 -13.75
N VAL A 5 -7.66 -3.25 -12.82
CA VAL A 5 -7.93 -3.01 -11.39
C VAL A 5 -7.01 -1.94 -10.80
N ALA A 6 -5.72 -1.96 -11.16
CA ALA A 6 -4.76 -0.99 -10.65
C ALA A 6 -5.11 0.44 -11.08
N THR A 7 -5.52 0.62 -12.34
CA THR A 7 -6.01 1.92 -12.86
C THR A 7 -7.30 2.33 -12.14
N GLY A 8 -8.21 1.38 -11.88
CA GLY A 8 -9.43 1.66 -11.12
C GLY A 8 -9.12 2.17 -9.71
N ILE A 9 -8.22 1.50 -9.00
CA ILE A 9 -7.77 1.92 -7.67
C ILE A 9 -7.16 3.33 -7.72
N ALA A 10 -6.24 3.59 -8.65
CA ALA A 10 -5.59 4.89 -8.77
C ALA A 10 -6.59 6.03 -9.00
N ARG A 11 -7.60 5.79 -9.85
CA ARG A 11 -8.67 6.77 -10.11
C ARG A 11 -9.55 7.02 -8.88
N ILE A 12 -9.90 5.97 -8.15
CA ILE A 12 -10.66 6.10 -6.91
C ILE A 12 -9.87 6.94 -5.90
N LEU A 13 -8.60 6.63 -5.66
CA LEU A 13 -7.76 7.39 -4.73
C LEU A 13 -7.69 8.88 -5.11
N LYS A 14 -7.52 9.16 -6.40
CA LYS A 14 -7.53 10.54 -6.91
C LYS A 14 -8.88 11.23 -6.71
N GLN A 15 -9.99 10.53 -6.97
CA GLN A 15 -11.35 11.05 -6.81
C GLN A 15 -11.68 11.31 -5.33
N GLU A 16 -11.21 10.47 -4.42
CA GLU A 16 -11.34 10.64 -2.97
C GLU A 16 -10.42 11.72 -2.40
N GLY A 17 -9.62 12.38 -3.24
CA GLY A 17 -8.78 13.49 -2.82
C GLY A 17 -7.52 13.09 -2.06
N VAL A 18 -6.98 11.91 -2.34
CA VAL A 18 -5.69 11.48 -1.76
C VAL A 18 -4.58 12.39 -2.26
N ASP A 19 -3.94 13.11 -1.35
CA ASP A 19 -2.90 14.10 -1.69
C ASP A 19 -1.66 13.47 -2.30
N TRP A 20 -1.23 12.36 -1.75
CA TRP A 20 -0.05 11.61 -2.14
C TRP A 20 -0.06 10.21 -1.52
N VAL A 21 0.73 9.33 -2.06
CA VAL A 21 0.88 7.96 -1.58
C VAL A 21 2.33 7.72 -1.16
N SER A 22 2.52 7.26 0.08
CA SER A 22 3.82 6.77 0.54
C SER A 22 4.07 5.41 -0.07
N THR A 23 5.20 5.20 -0.73
CA THR A 23 5.39 3.98 -1.50
C THR A 23 6.79 3.37 -1.36
N PHE A 24 6.85 2.06 -1.50
CA PHE A 24 8.08 1.34 -1.80
C PHE A 24 7.93 0.63 -3.15
N PRO A 25 9.02 0.42 -3.90
CA PRO A 25 8.96 -0.15 -5.26
C PRO A 25 8.30 -1.53 -5.32
N VAL A 26 7.86 -1.90 -6.57
CA VAL A 26 7.31 -3.22 -6.91
C VAL A 26 5.91 -3.47 -6.34
N CYS A 27 5.06 -2.45 -6.34
CA CYS A 27 3.61 -2.63 -6.24
C CYS A 27 2.99 -2.24 -7.59
N ARG A 28 2.12 -3.08 -8.16
CA ARG A 28 1.53 -2.85 -9.50
C ARG A 28 0.71 -1.57 -9.58
N VAL A 29 0.10 -1.18 -8.47
CA VAL A 29 -0.68 0.06 -8.38
C VAL A 29 0.20 1.30 -8.58
N ASN A 30 1.49 1.26 -8.25
CA ASN A 30 2.40 2.40 -8.40
C ASN A 30 2.46 2.93 -9.84
N ASN A 31 2.50 2.04 -10.82
CA ASN A 31 2.51 2.44 -12.23
C ASN A 31 1.20 3.14 -12.64
N ALA A 32 0.09 2.68 -12.11
CA ALA A 32 -1.22 3.29 -12.36
C ALA A 32 -1.34 4.65 -11.65
N LEU A 33 -0.87 4.77 -10.41
CA LEU A 33 -0.81 6.04 -9.68
C LEU A 33 -0.03 7.10 -10.46
N GLY A 34 1.16 6.73 -10.96
CA GLY A 34 1.97 7.63 -11.77
C GLY A 34 1.29 8.07 -13.07
N LYS A 35 0.62 7.14 -13.78
CA LYS A 35 -0.13 7.45 -15.01
C LYS A 35 -1.33 8.36 -14.77
N GLU A 36 -2.02 8.18 -13.66
CA GLU A 36 -3.18 9.01 -13.28
C GLU A 36 -2.76 10.31 -12.58
N GLY A 37 -1.46 10.55 -12.40
CA GLY A 37 -0.92 11.78 -11.83
C GLY A 37 -1.12 11.92 -10.33
N VAL A 38 -1.24 10.82 -9.60
CA VAL A 38 -1.25 10.81 -8.13
C VAL A 38 0.21 10.92 -7.65
N PRO A 39 0.54 11.94 -6.83
CA PRO A 39 1.89 12.09 -6.30
C PRO A 39 2.32 10.90 -5.45
N MET A 40 3.57 10.48 -5.59
CA MET A 40 4.13 9.39 -4.81
C MET A 40 5.41 9.83 -4.09
N LEU A 41 5.52 9.50 -2.82
CA LEU A 41 6.71 9.70 -2.02
C LEU A 41 7.41 8.36 -1.81
N MET A 42 8.56 8.17 -2.48
CA MET A 42 9.31 6.92 -2.46
C MET A 42 10.08 6.76 -1.16
N MET A 43 9.85 5.68 -0.46
CA MET A 43 10.55 5.31 0.75
C MET A 43 11.72 4.37 0.46
N ARG A 44 12.55 4.12 1.47
CA ARG A 44 13.68 3.20 1.38
C ARG A 44 13.37 1.77 1.81
N ASP A 45 12.16 1.56 2.35
CA ASP A 45 11.76 0.30 2.98
C ASP A 45 10.24 0.29 3.11
N ASP A 46 9.61 -0.88 3.01
CA ASP A 46 8.16 -1.05 3.13
C ASP A 46 7.65 -0.57 4.50
N ARG A 47 8.40 -0.79 5.57
CA ARG A 47 8.07 -0.33 6.91
C ARG A 47 7.94 1.19 6.97
N TYR A 48 8.85 1.93 6.32
CA TYR A 48 8.78 3.39 6.27
C TYR A 48 7.60 3.88 5.43
N ALA A 49 7.19 3.14 4.42
CA ALA A 49 6.01 3.51 3.65
C ALA A 49 4.77 3.56 4.57
N VAL A 50 4.58 2.57 5.42
CA VAL A 50 3.49 2.55 6.40
C VAL A 50 3.67 3.61 7.47
N ALA A 51 4.87 3.75 8.05
CA ALA A 51 5.13 4.71 9.13
C ALA A 51 4.87 6.16 8.71
N VAL A 52 5.21 6.52 7.46
CA VAL A 52 4.99 7.87 6.94
C VAL A 52 3.50 8.11 6.67
N ALA A 53 2.77 7.11 6.17
CA ALA A 53 1.31 7.19 6.02
C ALA A 53 0.62 7.34 7.39
N ASP A 54 1.04 6.56 8.39
CA ASP A 54 0.54 6.66 9.76
C ASP A 54 0.81 8.07 10.37
N ALA A 55 2.04 8.56 10.23
CA ALA A 55 2.39 9.91 10.69
C ALA A 55 1.52 10.99 10.05
N PHE A 56 1.23 10.87 8.75
CA PHE A 56 0.35 11.81 8.05
C PHE A 56 -1.07 11.80 8.60
N SER A 57 -1.64 10.63 8.86
CA SER A 57 -2.95 10.50 9.48
C SER A 57 -2.99 11.13 10.87
N ARG A 58 -1.95 10.92 11.67
CA ARG A 58 -1.84 11.50 13.04
C ARG A 58 -1.73 13.01 13.00
N ILE A 59 -0.86 13.58 12.15
CA ILE A 59 -0.66 15.02 12.04
C ILE A 59 -1.95 15.71 11.59
N THR A 60 -2.72 15.06 10.73
CA THR A 60 -4.02 15.59 10.26
C THR A 60 -5.18 15.26 11.21
N ALA A 61 -4.91 14.66 12.36
CA ALA A 61 -5.91 14.22 13.34
C ALA A 61 -7.02 13.35 12.70
N GLY A 62 -6.66 12.51 11.73
CA GLY A 62 -7.59 11.63 11.01
C GLY A 62 -8.47 12.33 9.97
N ASN A 63 -8.33 13.64 9.78
CA ASN A 63 -9.08 14.36 8.74
C ASN A 63 -8.65 13.97 7.32
N ARG A 64 -7.44 13.45 7.18
CA ARG A 64 -6.90 12.87 5.96
C ARG A 64 -6.29 11.51 6.26
N ILE A 65 -6.59 10.53 5.44
CA ILE A 65 -6.09 9.18 5.62
C ILE A 65 -4.76 9.04 4.87
N GLY A 66 -3.73 8.59 5.58
CA GLY A 66 -2.47 8.23 4.97
C GLY A 66 -2.64 6.97 4.12
N VAL A 67 -2.14 7.02 2.90
CA VAL A 67 -2.18 5.89 1.96
C VAL A 67 -0.77 5.43 1.69
N CYS A 68 -0.54 4.13 1.75
CA CYS A 68 0.75 3.55 1.39
C CYS A 68 0.62 2.34 0.49
N THR A 69 1.64 2.15 -0.32
CA THR A 69 1.83 0.94 -1.13
C THR A 69 3.17 0.32 -0.81
N PHE A 70 3.22 -1.00 -0.77
CA PHE A 70 4.45 -1.73 -0.52
C PHE A 70 4.42 -3.09 -1.21
N GLN A 71 5.57 -3.73 -1.23
CA GLN A 71 5.76 -4.99 -1.94
C GLN A 71 4.97 -6.12 -1.29
N GLY A 72 4.26 -6.88 -2.11
CA GLY A 72 3.58 -8.12 -1.74
C GLY A 72 3.70 -9.15 -2.85
N GLY A 73 3.07 -10.29 -2.66
CA GLY A 73 3.02 -11.36 -3.65
C GLY A 73 4.20 -12.35 -3.56
N VAL A 74 4.42 -13.06 -4.65
CA VAL A 74 5.41 -14.16 -4.69
C VAL A 74 6.82 -13.62 -4.50
N ASN A 75 7.59 -14.27 -3.63
CA ASN A 75 8.99 -13.93 -3.33
C ASN A 75 9.19 -12.51 -2.78
N ALA A 76 8.18 -11.97 -2.13
CA ALA A 76 8.24 -10.63 -1.56
C ALA A 76 8.03 -10.67 -0.04
N ALA A 77 8.91 -10.02 0.69
CA ALA A 77 8.86 -9.90 2.15
C ALA A 77 8.30 -8.53 2.62
N GLY A 78 7.84 -7.70 1.71
CA GLY A 78 7.41 -6.33 2.01
C GLY A 78 6.28 -6.27 3.03
N MET A 79 5.30 -7.16 2.94
CA MET A 79 4.23 -7.26 3.92
C MET A 79 4.76 -7.55 5.33
N GLN A 80 5.76 -8.42 5.46
CA GLN A 80 6.36 -8.74 6.75
C GLN A 80 7.10 -7.55 7.35
N TYR A 81 7.81 -6.78 6.52
CA TYR A 81 8.46 -5.53 6.95
C TYR A 81 7.44 -4.45 7.31
N ALA A 82 6.36 -4.34 6.56
CA ALA A 82 5.30 -3.37 6.78
C ALA A 82 4.48 -3.65 8.05
N TYR A 83 4.42 -4.90 8.48
CA TYR A 83 3.55 -5.37 9.57
C TYR A 83 3.76 -4.61 10.88
N ALA A 84 4.99 -4.28 11.23
CA ALA A 84 5.28 -3.52 12.45
C ALA A 84 4.62 -2.13 12.45
N GLY A 85 4.66 -1.43 11.31
CA GLY A 85 3.98 -0.13 11.15
C GLY A 85 2.45 -0.26 11.17
N MET A 86 1.92 -1.31 10.55
CA MET A 86 0.48 -1.60 10.57
C MET A 86 -0.01 -1.90 12.00
N ALA A 87 0.72 -2.72 12.73
CA ALA A 87 0.40 -3.05 14.12
C ALA A 87 0.38 -1.79 15.00
N GLN A 88 1.35 -0.90 14.85
CA GLN A 88 1.38 0.37 15.58
C GLN A 88 0.18 1.26 15.24
N ALA A 89 -0.12 1.44 13.96
CA ALA A 89 -1.28 2.23 13.53
C ALA A 89 -2.59 1.64 14.08
N PHE A 90 -2.71 0.32 14.07
CA PHE A 90 -3.88 -0.39 14.59
C PHE A 90 -4.06 -0.19 16.09
N GLU A 91 -3.01 -0.39 16.89
CA GLU A 91 -3.06 -0.21 18.35
C GLU A 91 -3.44 1.22 18.76
N ASP A 92 -2.97 2.20 18.01
CA ASP A 92 -3.25 3.61 18.28
C ASP A 92 -4.54 4.12 17.61
N GLY A 93 -5.26 3.28 16.87
CA GLY A 93 -6.48 3.65 16.14
C GLY A 93 -6.25 4.67 15.03
N SER A 94 -5.04 4.73 14.49
CA SER A 94 -4.70 5.65 13.39
C SER A 94 -5.18 5.10 12.05
N PRO A 95 -5.97 5.86 11.27
CA PRO A 95 -6.51 5.37 10.00
C PRO A 95 -5.41 5.38 8.92
N VAL A 96 -5.05 4.21 8.41
CA VAL A 96 -4.09 4.05 7.31
C VAL A 96 -4.65 3.09 6.27
N LEU A 97 -4.58 3.47 5.00
CA LEU A 97 -4.90 2.57 3.90
C LEU A 97 -3.62 1.95 3.35
N CYS A 98 -3.46 0.65 3.57
CA CYS A 98 -2.34 -0.14 3.06
C CYS A 98 -2.77 -0.92 1.81
N ILE A 99 -2.04 -0.75 0.71
CA ILE A 99 -2.30 -1.45 -0.56
C ILE A 99 -1.05 -2.25 -0.92
N THR A 100 -1.23 -3.55 -1.14
CA THR A 100 -0.14 -4.43 -1.54
C THR A 100 -0.61 -5.40 -2.63
N ASP A 101 0.33 -5.98 -3.35
CA ASP A 101 0.03 -7.04 -4.31
C ASP A 101 -0.20 -8.37 -3.59
N GLY A 102 -1.09 -9.18 -4.14
CA GLY A 102 -1.24 -10.58 -3.80
C GLY A 102 -0.64 -11.51 -4.84
N VAL A 103 -0.63 -12.80 -4.56
CA VAL A 103 -0.29 -13.83 -5.54
C VAL A 103 -1.50 -14.13 -6.43
N PRO A 104 -1.30 -14.62 -7.66
CA PRO A 104 -2.39 -15.10 -8.49
C PRO A 104 -3.18 -16.21 -7.77
N ILE A 105 -4.51 -16.21 -7.90
CA ILE A 105 -5.41 -17.15 -7.21
C ILE A 105 -4.97 -18.62 -7.37
N GLY A 106 -4.51 -19.02 -8.56
CA GLY A 106 -4.02 -20.38 -8.80
C GLY A 106 -2.63 -20.70 -8.23
N SER A 107 -1.92 -19.73 -7.68
CA SER A 107 -0.56 -19.88 -7.14
C SER A 107 -0.51 -19.74 -5.62
N SER A 108 -1.62 -19.43 -4.97
CA SER A 108 -1.67 -19.26 -3.51
C SER A 108 -1.25 -20.57 -2.81
N GLY A 109 -0.34 -20.45 -1.85
CA GLY A 109 0.19 -21.59 -1.11
C GLY A 109 1.31 -22.39 -1.83
N ASN A 110 1.62 -22.07 -3.08
CA ASN A 110 2.66 -22.77 -3.86
C ASN A 110 4.04 -22.09 -3.79
N SER A 111 4.15 -20.94 -3.15
CA SER A 111 5.41 -20.21 -3.01
C SER A 111 5.90 -20.25 -1.56
N GLN A 112 7.23 -20.42 -1.38
CA GLN A 112 7.84 -20.35 -0.05
C GLN A 112 7.69 -18.98 0.61
N PHE A 113 7.44 -17.95 -0.17
CA PHE A 113 7.28 -16.56 0.29
C PHE A 113 5.91 -15.99 -0.10
N ASP A 114 4.88 -16.81 -0.09
CA ASP A 114 3.50 -16.34 -0.25
C ASP A 114 3.01 -15.73 1.07
N VAL A 115 3.31 -14.46 1.26
CA VAL A 115 2.96 -13.73 2.48
C VAL A 115 1.46 -13.47 2.57
N ALA A 116 0.76 -13.43 1.44
CA ALA A 116 -0.67 -13.21 1.41
C ALA A 116 -1.46 -14.40 1.96
N SER A 117 -0.89 -15.62 1.90
CA SER A 117 -1.51 -16.83 2.45
C SER A 117 -1.22 -17.04 3.94
N SER A 118 -0.32 -16.26 4.54
CA SER A 118 0.08 -16.39 5.95
C SER A 118 -0.68 -15.42 6.89
N MET A 119 -1.63 -14.70 6.35
CA MET A 119 -2.59 -13.86 7.07
C MET A 119 -3.99 -14.44 6.95
#